data_1112e53c0245d1ce10fb3f3ed0c54b6b
#
_entry.id   1112e53c0245d1ce10fb3f3ed0c54b6b
#
_cell.length_a   1.000
_cell.length_b   1.000
_cell.length_c   1.000
_cell.angle_alpha   90.00
_cell.angle_beta   90.00
_cell.angle_gamma   90.00
#
_symmetry.space_group_name_H-M   'P 1'
#
loop_
_entity.id
_entity.type
_entity.pdbx_description
1 polymer ?
#
loop_
_entity_poly.entity_id
_entity_poly.type
_entity_poly.pdbx_seq_one_letter_code
_entity_poly.pdbx_strand_id
1 'polypeptide(L)'
;MFKNLVFLVVLLVASRFIGLPGNFTPLLALAVFMPRLTDDKRLQYLLPVALMAFSNLFLEPVNGIILATILTVFAVTPTISRRTKSLFWGSVSAIGIWHVAVNGSVWLVSGGSLLDTYVAAIPFDFKIAVSTGLYVALFHYAENMYKLVSGANSKILDRLV
;
A
#
# COMPACT_ATOMS: atom_id res chain seq x y z
N MET A 1 -16.15 6.96 11.75
CA MET A 1 -15.12 6.10 11.17
C MET A 1 -15.20 6.00 9.64
N PHE A 2 -16.33 5.63 9.06
CA PHE A 2 -16.49 5.45 7.60
C PHE A 2 -16.17 6.71 6.74
N LYS A 3 -16.63 7.89 7.15
CA LYS A 3 -16.38 9.16 6.42
C LYS A 3 -14.87 9.50 6.35
N ASN A 4 -14.12 9.21 7.40
CA ASN A 4 -12.68 9.46 7.44
C ASN A 4 -11.90 8.47 6.55
N LEU A 5 -12.39 7.23 6.44
CA LEU A 5 -11.81 6.23 5.55
C LEU A 5 -12.03 6.61 4.07
N VAL A 6 -13.23 7.05 3.70
CA VAL A 6 -13.52 7.50 2.33
C VAL A 6 -12.65 8.69 1.95
N PHE A 7 -12.51 9.68 2.84
CA PHE A 7 -11.65 10.83 2.61
C PHE A 7 -10.18 10.41 2.43
N LEU A 8 -9.68 9.52 3.28
CA LEU A 8 -8.32 8.98 3.16
C LEU A 8 -8.13 8.27 1.81
N VAL A 9 -9.07 7.43 1.41
CA VAL A 9 -9.06 6.72 0.14
C VAL A 9 -9.01 7.69 -1.04
N VAL A 10 -9.84 8.72 -1.04
CA VAL A 10 -9.85 9.75 -2.09
C VAL A 10 -8.51 10.47 -2.17
N LEU A 11 -7.93 10.86 -1.03
CA LEU A 11 -6.59 11.48 -0.99
C LEU A 11 -5.51 10.55 -1.55
N LEU A 12 -5.56 9.27 -1.19
CA LEU A 12 -4.57 8.29 -1.63
C LEU A 12 -4.64 8.02 -3.14
N VAL A 13 -5.84 7.96 -3.69
CA VAL A 13 -6.03 7.83 -5.15
C VAL A 13 -5.61 9.12 -5.85
N ALA A 14 -6.03 10.27 -5.36
CA ALA A 14 -5.65 11.57 -5.92
C ALA A 14 -4.13 11.76 -5.96
N SER A 15 -3.40 11.25 -4.97
CA SER A 15 -1.93 11.34 -4.93
C SER A 15 -1.24 10.69 -6.14
N ARG A 16 -1.87 9.72 -6.81
CA ARG A 16 -1.33 9.12 -8.05
C ARG A 16 -1.37 10.07 -9.25
N PHE A 17 -2.18 11.12 -9.19
CA PHE A 17 -2.41 12.05 -10.28
C PHE A 17 -1.72 13.41 -10.07
N ILE A 18 -1.04 13.61 -8.93
CA ILE A 18 -0.39 14.88 -8.56
C ILE A 18 1.04 15.03 -9.17
N GLY A 19 1.39 14.22 -10.15
CA GLY A 19 2.70 14.32 -10.82
C GLY A 19 3.88 13.85 -9.95
N LEU A 20 3.65 13.01 -8.97
CA LEU A 20 4.71 12.35 -8.22
C LEU A 20 5.51 11.41 -9.15
N PRO A 21 6.80 11.18 -8.87
CA PRO A 21 7.60 10.24 -9.65
C PRO A 21 6.90 8.90 -9.80
N GLY A 22 6.98 8.28 -10.98
CA GLY A 22 6.39 6.96 -11.22
C GLY A 22 6.78 5.97 -10.11
N ASN A 23 5.82 5.16 -9.67
CA ASN A 23 5.93 4.24 -8.53
C ASN A 23 6.04 4.88 -7.14
N PHE A 24 6.03 6.21 -7.00
CA PHE A 24 5.92 6.87 -5.71
C PHE A 24 4.44 7.00 -5.31
N THR A 25 3.88 5.95 -4.72
CA THR A 25 2.45 5.83 -4.44
C THR A 25 2.20 5.29 -3.02
N PRO A 26 1.17 5.79 -2.31
CA PRO A 26 0.81 5.31 -0.98
C PRO A 26 0.10 3.95 -0.98
N LEU A 27 -0.24 3.39 -2.15
CA LEU A 27 -1.16 2.24 -2.22
C LEU A 27 -0.57 0.98 -1.58
N LEU A 28 0.73 0.68 -1.78
CA LEU A 28 1.35 -0.48 -1.13
C LEU A 28 1.43 -0.29 0.39
N ALA A 29 1.73 0.93 0.85
CA ALA A 29 1.69 1.29 2.26
C ALA A 29 0.27 1.10 2.84
N LEU A 30 -0.78 1.48 2.11
CA LEU A 30 -2.15 1.23 2.50
C LEU A 30 -2.41 -0.27 2.68
N ALA A 31 -2.01 -1.11 1.72
CA ALA A 31 -2.18 -2.56 1.81
C ALA A 31 -1.48 -3.15 3.05
N VAL A 32 -0.27 -2.68 3.38
CA VAL A 32 0.46 -3.06 4.61
C VAL A 32 -0.29 -2.60 5.85
N PHE A 33 -0.92 -1.42 5.83
CA PHE A 33 -1.56 -0.81 6.99
C PHE A 33 -3.01 -1.26 7.20
N MET A 34 -3.65 -1.84 6.17
CA MET A 34 -5.07 -2.26 6.20
C MET A 34 -5.48 -3.08 7.44
N PRO A 35 -4.67 -4.05 7.94
CA PRO A 35 -5.04 -4.81 9.14
C PRO A 35 -5.16 -3.98 10.42
N ARG A 36 -4.66 -2.75 10.43
CA ARG A 36 -4.80 -1.78 11.55
C ARG A 36 -5.96 -0.82 11.35
N LEU A 37 -6.38 -0.59 10.11
CA LEU A 37 -7.47 0.33 9.79
C LEU A 37 -8.85 -0.28 10.02
N THR A 38 -8.99 -1.59 9.85
CA THR A 38 -10.28 -2.28 9.96
C THR A 38 -10.10 -3.75 10.34
N ASP A 39 -11.02 -4.27 11.11
CA ASP A 39 -11.13 -5.71 11.43
C ASP A 39 -11.88 -6.50 10.34
N ASP A 40 -12.59 -5.79 9.44
CA ASP A 40 -13.29 -6.44 8.33
C ASP A 40 -12.26 -6.98 7.32
N LYS A 41 -12.15 -8.30 7.30
CA LYS A 41 -11.22 -9.01 6.40
C LYS A 41 -11.51 -8.72 4.92
N ARG A 42 -12.78 -8.56 4.54
CA ARG A 42 -13.13 -8.27 3.15
C ARG A 42 -12.57 -6.92 2.72
N LEU A 43 -12.74 -5.90 3.56
CA LEU A 43 -12.17 -4.58 3.29
C LEU A 43 -10.65 -4.61 3.27
N GLN A 44 -10.01 -5.39 4.14
CA GLN A 44 -8.53 -5.50 4.15
C GLN A 44 -7.96 -5.96 2.81
N TYR A 45 -8.65 -6.86 2.11
CA TYR A 45 -8.18 -7.40 0.83
C TYR A 45 -8.73 -6.64 -0.37
N LEU A 46 -10.04 -6.38 -0.38
CA LEU A 46 -10.70 -5.82 -1.56
C LEU A 46 -10.35 -4.36 -1.78
N LEU A 47 -10.19 -3.56 -0.71
CA LEU A 47 -9.96 -2.14 -0.85
C LEU A 47 -8.62 -1.81 -1.54
N PRO A 48 -7.46 -2.36 -1.11
CA PRO A 48 -6.20 -2.10 -1.82
C PRO A 48 -6.21 -2.57 -3.27
N VAL A 49 -6.78 -3.75 -3.53
CA VAL A 49 -6.90 -4.31 -4.89
C VAL A 49 -7.78 -3.44 -5.77
N ALA A 50 -8.96 -3.05 -5.25
CA ALA A 50 -9.90 -2.22 -6.00
C ALA A 50 -9.31 -0.84 -6.31
N LEU A 51 -8.60 -0.21 -5.35
CA LEU A 51 -7.96 1.09 -5.56
C LEU A 51 -6.82 1.01 -6.58
N MET A 52 -6.04 -0.08 -6.54
CA MET A 52 -4.99 -0.31 -7.52
C MET A 52 -5.58 -0.54 -8.91
N ALA A 53 -6.58 -1.41 -9.03
CA ALA A 53 -7.26 -1.67 -10.30
C ALA A 53 -7.92 -0.41 -10.87
N PHE A 54 -8.70 0.30 -10.03
CA PHE A 54 -9.37 1.54 -10.44
C PHE A 54 -8.40 2.62 -10.90
N SER A 55 -7.34 2.89 -10.13
CA SER A 55 -6.37 3.91 -10.50
C SER A 55 -5.60 3.56 -11.78
N ASN A 56 -5.45 2.27 -12.07
CA ASN A 56 -4.76 1.82 -13.30
C ASN A 56 -5.60 2.03 -14.57
N LEU A 57 -6.94 2.18 -14.45
CA LEU A 57 -7.80 2.51 -15.60
C LEU A 57 -7.52 3.89 -16.21
N PHE A 58 -6.93 4.78 -15.43
CA PHE A 58 -6.63 6.17 -15.84
C PHE A 58 -5.14 6.40 -16.15
N LEU A 59 -4.33 5.35 -16.10
CA LEU A 59 -2.91 5.38 -16.43
C LEU A 59 -2.65 4.67 -17.76
N GLU A 60 -1.40 4.72 -18.21
CA GLU A 60 -1.01 3.98 -19.40
C GLU A 60 -1.32 2.49 -19.27
N PRO A 61 -1.81 1.85 -20.34
CA PRO A 61 -2.16 0.45 -20.33
C PRO A 61 -0.98 -0.44 -19.94
N VAL A 62 -1.20 -1.30 -18.97
CA VAL A 62 -0.22 -2.29 -18.51
C VAL A 62 -0.59 -3.66 -19.07
N ASN A 63 0.40 -4.47 -19.45
CA ASN A 63 0.16 -5.85 -19.86
C ASN A 63 -0.66 -6.62 -18.82
N GLY A 64 -1.64 -7.41 -19.25
CA GLY A 64 -2.58 -8.12 -18.38
C GLY A 64 -1.92 -9.05 -17.37
N ILE A 65 -0.81 -9.72 -17.73
CA ILE A 65 -0.05 -10.61 -16.83
C ILE A 65 0.60 -9.77 -15.73
N ILE A 66 1.22 -8.65 -16.08
CA ILE A 66 1.85 -7.74 -15.13
C ILE A 66 0.79 -7.16 -14.19
N LEU A 67 -0.34 -6.70 -14.74
CA LEU A 67 -1.44 -6.18 -13.92
C LEU A 67 -1.99 -7.23 -12.96
N ALA A 68 -2.25 -8.44 -13.42
CA ALA A 68 -2.71 -9.54 -12.57
C ALA A 68 -1.72 -9.84 -11.43
N THR A 69 -0.42 -9.79 -11.72
CA THR A 69 0.62 -9.98 -10.71
C THR A 69 0.61 -8.84 -9.70
N ILE A 70 0.51 -7.59 -10.13
CA ILE A 70 0.39 -6.43 -9.25
C ILE A 70 -0.82 -6.59 -8.32
N LEU A 71 -2.00 -6.89 -8.86
CA LEU A 71 -3.22 -7.08 -8.05
C LEU A 71 -3.06 -8.23 -7.05
N THR A 72 -2.37 -9.30 -7.44
CA THR A 72 -2.06 -10.44 -6.54
C THR A 72 -1.15 -9.99 -5.39
N VAL A 73 -0.12 -9.20 -5.64
CA VAL A 73 0.75 -8.63 -4.59
C VAL A 73 -0.08 -7.81 -3.60
N PHE A 74 -0.99 -6.96 -4.11
CA PHE A 74 -1.89 -6.18 -3.25
C PHE A 74 -2.84 -7.07 -2.44
N ALA A 75 -3.33 -8.15 -3.02
CA ALA A 75 -4.22 -9.10 -2.32
C ALA A 75 -3.52 -9.88 -1.20
N VAL A 76 -2.24 -10.23 -1.36
CA VAL A 76 -1.51 -11.02 -0.35
C VAL A 76 -0.87 -10.16 0.75
N THR A 77 -0.58 -8.89 0.47
CA THR A 77 0.11 -7.96 1.38
C THR A 77 -0.55 -7.84 2.76
N PRO A 78 -1.89 -7.69 2.91
CA PRO A 78 -2.51 -7.63 4.23
C PRO A 78 -2.30 -8.90 5.07
N THR A 79 -2.25 -10.08 4.43
CA THR A 79 -1.94 -11.34 5.13
C THR A 79 -0.52 -11.35 5.66
N ILE A 80 0.43 -10.90 4.86
CA ILE A 80 1.84 -10.81 5.23
C ILE A 80 2.02 -9.85 6.39
N SER A 81 1.43 -8.65 6.28
CA SER A 81 1.48 -7.65 7.34
C SER A 81 0.91 -8.16 8.67
N ARG A 82 -0.19 -8.93 8.65
CA ARG A 82 -0.73 -9.57 9.86
C ARG A 82 0.21 -10.60 10.46
N ARG A 83 0.82 -11.43 9.61
CA ARG A 83 1.72 -12.52 10.08
C ARG A 83 3.00 -11.98 10.70
N THR A 84 3.56 -10.93 10.13
CA THR A 84 4.79 -10.32 10.64
C THR A 84 4.57 -9.56 11.95
N LYS A 85 3.33 -9.15 12.27
CA LYS A 85 2.95 -8.35 13.44
C LYS A 85 3.73 -7.02 13.57
N SER A 86 4.53 -6.67 12.58
CA SER A 86 5.40 -5.50 12.53
C SER A 86 5.17 -4.75 11.23
N LEU A 87 4.94 -3.45 11.31
CA LEU A 87 4.83 -2.59 10.11
C LEU A 87 6.12 -2.57 9.30
N PHE A 88 7.26 -2.55 9.99
CA PHE A 88 8.56 -2.57 9.33
C PHE A 88 8.74 -3.86 8.53
N TRP A 89 8.62 -5.03 9.18
CA TRP A 89 8.78 -6.31 8.49
C TRP A 89 7.67 -6.59 7.47
N GLY A 90 6.46 -6.10 7.73
CA GLY A 90 5.37 -6.14 6.77
C GLY A 90 5.69 -5.36 5.50
N SER A 91 6.26 -4.16 5.64
CA SER A 91 6.69 -3.33 4.51
C SER A 91 7.85 -3.96 3.75
N VAL A 92 8.89 -4.41 4.44
CA VAL A 92 10.05 -5.08 3.83
C VAL A 92 9.63 -6.31 3.03
N SER A 93 8.76 -7.14 3.61
CA SER A 93 8.24 -8.33 2.92
C SER A 93 7.38 -7.98 1.70
N ALA A 94 6.52 -6.97 1.81
CA ALA A 94 5.68 -6.53 0.69
C ALA A 94 6.52 -5.98 -0.47
N ILE A 95 7.56 -5.19 -0.18
CA ILE A 95 8.50 -4.65 -1.18
C ILE A 95 9.31 -5.79 -1.82
N GLY A 96 9.80 -6.75 -1.02
CA GLY A 96 10.52 -7.91 -1.53
C GLY A 96 9.66 -8.78 -2.47
N ILE A 97 8.40 -9.03 -2.09
CA ILE A 97 7.45 -9.78 -2.94
C ILE A 97 7.13 -8.97 -4.20
N TRP A 98 6.94 -7.66 -4.09
CA TRP A 98 6.78 -6.79 -5.25
C TRP A 98 7.96 -6.96 -6.21
N HIS A 99 9.19 -6.78 -5.71
CA HIS A 99 10.41 -6.89 -6.51
C HIS A 99 10.49 -8.23 -7.25
N VAL A 100 10.25 -9.33 -6.54
CA VAL A 100 10.36 -10.67 -7.13
C VAL A 100 9.21 -10.95 -8.10
N ALA A 101 7.97 -10.73 -7.69
CA ALA A 101 6.80 -11.15 -8.47
C ALA A 101 6.58 -10.24 -9.68
N VAL A 102 6.58 -8.90 -9.47
CA VAL A 102 6.28 -7.97 -10.57
C VAL A 102 7.39 -7.97 -11.60
N ASN A 103 8.66 -7.92 -11.20
CA ASN A 103 9.75 -7.96 -12.17
C ASN A 103 9.90 -9.34 -12.84
N GLY A 104 9.55 -10.42 -12.14
CA GLY A 104 9.40 -11.74 -12.76
C GLY A 104 8.33 -11.77 -13.85
N SER A 105 7.18 -11.10 -13.62
CA SER A 105 6.14 -10.98 -14.65
C SER A 105 6.56 -10.09 -15.82
N VAL A 106 7.34 -9.03 -15.57
CA VAL A 106 7.94 -8.19 -16.62
C VAL A 106 8.87 -9.03 -17.48
N TRP A 107 9.76 -9.81 -16.86
CA TRP A 107 10.65 -10.72 -17.57
C TRP A 107 9.89 -11.74 -18.42
N LEU A 108 8.84 -12.35 -17.89
CA LEU A 108 8.00 -13.31 -18.63
C LEU A 108 7.35 -12.70 -19.86
N VAL A 109 6.98 -11.43 -19.80
CA VAL A 109 6.29 -10.72 -20.91
C VAL A 109 7.29 -10.16 -21.92
N SER A 110 8.40 -9.59 -21.46
CA SER A 110 9.38 -8.91 -22.33
C SER A 110 10.42 -9.86 -22.90
N GLY A 111 10.67 -11.01 -22.24
CA GLY A 111 11.79 -11.90 -22.57
C GLY A 111 13.15 -11.30 -22.14
N GLY A 112 14.22 -11.85 -22.70
CA GLY A 112 15.57 -11.37 -22.45
C GLY A 112 16.22 -11.95 -21.19
N SER A 113 17.22 -11.23 -20.65
CA SER A 113 17.97 -11.66 -19.49
C SER A 113 17.18 -11.42 -18.21
N LEU A 114 17.03 -12.46 -17.39
CA LEU A 114 16.40 -12.37 -16.07
C LEU A 114 17.16 -11.37 -15.19
N LEU A 115 18.50 -11.50 -15.15
CA LEU A 115 19.35 -10.64 -14.33
C LEU A 115 19.20 -9.16 -14.71
N ASP A 116 19.24 -8.86 -16.02
CA ASP A 116 19.13 -7.47 -16.49
C ASP A 116 17.77 -6.87 -16.15
N THR A 117 16.69 -7.64 -16.26
CA THR A 117 15.35 -7.19 -15.87
C THR A 117 15.29 -6.81 -14.39
N TYR A 118 15.83 -7.64 -13.52
CA TYR A 118 15.81 -7.36 -12.07
C TYR A 118 16.73 -6.20 -11.69
N VAL A 119 17.92 -6.10 -12.29
CA VAL A 119 18.85 -4.99 -12.05
C VAL A 119 18.27 -3.67 -12.54
N ALA A 120 17.66 -3.65 -13.74
CA ALA A 120 17.01 -2.46 -14.29
C ALA A 120 15.80 -2.00 -13.45
N ALA A 121 15.17 -2.91 -12.71
CA ALA A 121 14.04 -2.59 -11.84
C ALA A 121 14.45 -1.92 -10.51
N ILE A 122 15.69 -2.05 -10.06
CA ILE A 122 16.14 -1.52 -8.75
C ILE A 122 15.79 -0.04 -8.54
N PRO A 123 16.03 0.90 -9.49
CA PRO A 123 15.70 2.30 -9.29
C PRO A 123 14.21 2.56 -9.10
N PHE A 124 13.36 1.77 -9.76
CA PHE A 124 11.89 1.87 -9.64
C PHE A 124 11.41 1.31 -8.30
N ASP A 125 11.93 0.15 -7.92
CA ASP A 125 11.57 -0.51 -6.67
C ASP A 125 12.10 0.25 -5.45
N PHE A 126 13.24 0.94 -5.58
CA PHE A 126 13.71 1.87 -4.55
C PHE A 126 12.70 3.01 -4.29
N LYS A 127 12.09 3.56 -5.35
CA LYS A 127 11.02 4.58 -5.19
C LYS A 127 9.81 4.00 -4.45
N ILE A 128 9.40 2.76 -4.76
CA ILE A 128 8.33 2.06 -4.03
C ILE A 128 8.72 1.85 -2.57
N ALA A 129 9.96 1.44 -2.30
CA ALA A 129 10.45 1.21 -0.94
C ALA A 129 10.42 2.50 -0.11
N VAL A 130 10.93 3.60 -0.65
CA VAL A 130 10.91 4.91 0.01
C VAL A 130 9.49 5.38 0.24
N SER A 131 8.62 5.34 -0.78
CA SER A 131 7.24 5.77 -0.64
C SER A 131 6.47 4.93 0.37
N THR A 132 6.63 3.60 0.32
CA THR A 132 5.97 2.69 1.28
C THR A 132 6.41 2.99 2.70
N GLY A 133 7.71 3.16 2.94
CA GLY A 133 8.24 3.52 4.27
C GLY A 133 7.69 4.84 4.79
N LEU A 134 7.71 5.90 3.96
CA LEU A 134 7.20 7.22 4.32
C LEU A 134 5.70 7.19 4.64
N TYR A 135 4.89 6.55 3.78
CA TYR A 135 3.45 6.52 4.00
C TYR A 135 3.04 5.61 5.16
N VAL A 136 3.73 4.50 5.39
CA VAL A 136 3.51 3.66 6.60
C VAL A 136 3.83 4.44 7.86
N ALA A 137 4.93 5.20 7.89
CA ALA A 137 5.27 6.07 9.01
C ALA A 137 4.22 7.17 9.23
N LEU A 138 3.75 7.80 8.15
CA LEU A 138 2.69 8.82 8.20
C LEU A 138 1.38 8.25 8.75
N PHE A 139 0.94 7.07 8.26
CA PHE A 139 -0.28 6.43 8.74
C PHE A 139 -0.16 6.02 10.22
N HIS A 140 1.00 5.52 10.62
CA HIS A 140 1.25 5.17 12.03
C HIS A 140 1.23 6.40 12.93
N TYR A 141 1.83 7.50 12.50
CA TYR A 141 1.77 8.77 13.22
C TYR A 141 0.33 9.28 13.34
N ALA A 142 -0.43 9.27 12.24
CA ALA A 142 -1.84 9.68 12.23
C ALA A 142 -2.70 8.80 13.16
N GLU A 143 -2.48 7.48 13.17
CA GLU A 143 -3.14 6.55 14.09
C GLU A 143 -2.86 6.91 15.55
N ASN A 144 -1.61 7.19 15.90
CA ASN A 144 -1.22 7.55 17.25
C ASN A 144 -1.81 8.90 17.69
N MET A 145 -1.80 9.91 16.81
CA MET A 145 -2.42 11.21 17.08
C MET A 145 -3.93 11.07 17.30
N TYR A 146 -4.61 10.28 16.49
CA TYR A 146 -6.04 10.02 16.67
C TYR A 146 -6.35 9.36 18.03
N LYS A 147 -5.54 8.38 18.44
CA LYS A 147 -5.70 7.71 19.76
C LYS A 147 -5.49 8.69 20.91
N LEU A 148 -4.50 9.57 20.81
CA LEU A 148 -4.24 10.59 21.84
C LEU A 148 -5.41 11.57 21.99
N VAL A 149 -5.92 12.09 20.88
CA VAL A 149 -7.05 13.04 20.88
C VAL A 149 -8.32 12.36 21.38
N SER A 150 -8.62 11.14 20.93
CA SER A 150 -9.81 10.39 21.35
C SER A 150 -9.74 10.00 22.83
N GLY A 151 -8.56 9.59 23.33
CA GLY A 151 -8.36 9.26 24.75
C GLY A 151 -8.40 10.49 25.66
N ALA A 152 -7.99 11.65 25.19
CA ALA A 152 -8.13 12.91 25.94
C ALA A 152 -9.60 13.33 26.10
N ASN A 153 -10.40 13.18 25.03
CA ASN A 153 -11.83 13.49 25.06
C ASN A 153 -12.63 12.59 26.02
N SER A 154 -12.32 11.29 26.11
CA SER A 154 -12.98 10.38 27.05
C SER A 154 -12.70 10.78 28.51
N LYS A 155 -11.45 11.12 28.85
CA LYS A 155 -11.06 11.55 30.21
C LYS A 155 -11.69 12.88 30.64
N ILE A 156 -12.02 13.76 29.70
CA ILE A 156 -12.72 15.02 29.99
C ILE A 156 -14.20 14.73 30.29
N LEU A 157 -14.82 13.86 29.50
CA LEU A 157 -16.23 13.47 29.71
C LEU A 157 -16.42 12.75 31.05
N ASP A 158 -15.51 11.85 31.42
CA ASP A 158 -15.53 11.11 32.71
C ASP A 158 -15.34 12.01 33.93
N ARG A 159 -14.82 13.25 33.78
CA ARG A 159 -14.70 14.24 34.85
C ARG A 159 -15.88 15.20 34.99
N LEU A 160 -16.79 15.18 34.01
CA LEU A 160 -17.96 16.06 33.96
C LEU A 160 -19.26 15.32 34.37
N VAL A 161 -19.20 14.01 34.59
CA VAL A 161 -20.24 13.14 35.15
C VAL A 161 -19.89 12.74 36.57
#